data_6e77d3675f2aa9e28fe8340a40910811
#
_entry.id   6e77d3675f2aa9e28fe8340a40910811
#
_cell.length_a   1.000
_cell.length_b   1.000
_cell.length_c   1.000
_cell.angle_alpha   90.00
_cell.angle_beta   90.00
_cell.angle_gamma   90.00
#
_symmetry.space_group_name_H-M   'P 1'
#
loop_
_entity.id
_entity.type
_entity.pdbx_description
1 polymer ?
#
loop_
_entity_poly.entity_id
_entity_poly.type
_entity_poly.pdbx_seq_one_letter_code
_entity_poly.pdbx_strand_id
1 'polypeptide(L)'
;VSDTPDEPDTDETRPEETRAEETGGATKPPRQVSVPLSTLVRGGVIAVLVALVGVLGVLYWGARSELAARDRQTHDDERAQQVALDYAVGAARMDFRDLSDWQRELVAGTSAELRTKLTEAAESMEQILTPLQWESSAKPLAAVVRSHNDDIYVVDAFVSVFTKTTQAPDGLQSTATYSVTLDRGSDWQITDVGGIDAVLGTR
;
A
#
# COMPACT_ATOMS: atom_id res chain seq x y z
N VAL A 1 69.29 58.58 64.46
CA VAL A 1 68.86 59.68 65.27
C VAL A 1 67.38 59.53 65.38
N SER A 2 66.89 58.88 66.42
CA SER A 2 66.16 59.47 67.54
C SER A 2 64.77 59.95 67.14
N ASP A 3 63.72 59.65 67.75
CA ASP A 3 63.47 59.33 69.14
C ASP A 3 61.98 58.84 69.32
N THR A 4 61.78 57.96 70.17
CA THR A 4 60.58 57.67 70.95
C THR A 4 60.45 58.82 71.98
N PRO A 5 59.37 59.07 72.73
CA PRO A 5 58.24 58.27 73.20
C PRO A 5 56.90 59.05 73.23
N ASP A 6 55.77 58.60 73.61
CA ASP A 6 55.34 58.38 74.98
C ASP A 6 53.83 57.95 75.06
N GLU A 7 53.53 57.08 75.86
CA GLU A 7 52.25 56.81 76.51
C GLU A 7 52.03 57.80 77.65
N PRO A 8 50.85 57.92 78.32
CA PRO A 8 49.96 56.88 78.84
C PRO A 8 48.48 57.30 79.02
N ASP A 9 47.66 56.30 79.20
CA ASP A 9 46.96 55.91 80.45
C ASP A 9 45.49 56.31 80.66
N THR A 10 44.79 55.27 81.14
CA THR A 10 43.64 55.25 82.08
C THR A 10 42.29 55.80 81.61
N ASP A 11 41.16 55.17 81.84
CA ASP A 11 40.68 54.29 82.91
C ASP A 11 39.20 53.96 82.71
N GLU A 12 38.84 52.77 83.08
CA GLU A 12 37.58 52.27 83.71
C GLU A 12 36.21 52.82 83.28
N THR A 13 35.30 52.01 82.96
CA THR A 13 34.29 51.45 83.91
C THR A 13 33.20 50.68 83.19
N ARG A 14 32.99 49.42 83.56
CA ARG A 14 31.79 48.62 83.40
C ARG A 14 30.66 49.16 84.27
N PRO A 15 29.36 48.95 84.10
CA PRO A 15 28.73 47.59 83.97
C PRO A 15 27.42 47.51 83.15
N GLU A 16 27.12 46.25 82.92
CA GLU A 16 25.85 45.53 83.05
C GLU A 16 24.62 45.80 82.17
N GLU A 17 24.24 44.67 81.59
CA GLU A 17 22.92 44.01 81.42
C GLU A 17 21.82 44.72 80.64
N THR A 18 21.34 44.05 79.62
CA THR A 18 20.06 43.36 79.64
C THR A 18 19.75 42.74 78.30
N ARG A 19 19.46 41.45 78.31
CA ARG A 19 18.81 40.50 77.46
C ARG A 19 17.61 41.04 76.64
N ALA A 20 17.60 40.84 75.37
CA ALA A 20 16.37 40.46 74.61
C ALA A 20 16.70 39.71 73.33
N GLU A 21 16.16 38.50 73.25
CA GLU A 21 16.07 37.71 72.04
C GLU A 21 15.27 38.46 70.98
N GLU A 22 15.74 38.50 69.76
CA GLU A 22 14.79 38.45 68.61
C GLU A 22 15.41 37.75 67.41
N THR A 23 14.66 36.74 67.00
CA THR A 23 14.76 35.90 65.85
C THR A 23 14.72 36.73 64.59
N GLY A 24 15.75 36.71 63.78
CA GLY A 24 15.76 37.35 62.48
C GLY A 24 16.31 36.41 61.42
N GLY A 25 15.39 35.77 60.69
CA GLY A 25 15.67 34.81 59.66
C GLY A 25 16.55 35.39 58.56
N ALA A 26 17.63 34.70 58.26
CA ALA A 26 18.48 34.97 57.11
C ALA A 26 17.74 34.60 55.82
N THR A 27 17.16 35.60 55.21
CA THR A 27 16.65 35.52 53.83
C THR A 27 17.86 35.38 52.91
N LYS A 28 18.09 34.16 52.35
CA LYS A 28 19.04 33.96 51.26
C LYS A 28 18.57 34.79 50.05
N PRO A 29 19.42 35.59 49.43
CA PRO A 29 19.05 36.28 48.20
C PRO A 29 18.77 35.28 47.09
N PRO A 30 17.76 35.51 46.22
CA PRO A 30 17.48 34.67 45.10
C PRO A 30 18.71 34.59 44.19
N ARG A 31 19.16 33.37 43.89
CA ARG A 31 20.21 33.16 42.89
C ARG A 31 19.66 33.63 41.54
N GLN A 32 20.04 34.82 41.13
CA GLN A 32 19.85 35.26 39.74
C GLN A 32 20.76 34.43 38.84
N VAL A 33 20.19 33.44 38.16
CA VAL A 33 20.86 32.70 37.08
C VAL A 33 20.90 33.66 35.88
N SER A 34 21.95 34.41 35.74
CA SER A 34 22.22 35.20 34.53
C SER A 34 22.65 34.23 33.42
N VAL A 35 21.70 33.77 32.63
CA VAL A 35 21.99 32.99 31.43
C VAL A 35 22.49 33.97 30.37
N PRO A 36 23.74 33.85 29.88
CA PRO A 36 24.26 34.76 28.88
C PRO A 36 23.43 34.67 27.60
N LEU A 37 23.02 35.81 27.05
CA LEU A 37 22.14 35.89 25.86
C LEU A 37 22.66 35.06 24.68
N SER A 38 23.97 34.89 24.56
CA SER A 38 24.61 34.02 23.57
C SER A 38 24.26 32.53 23.70
N THR A 39 24.04 32.03 24.93
CA THR A 39 23.67 30.64 25.19
C THR A 39 22.20 30.41 24.83
N LEU A 40 21.32 31.39 25.08
CA LEU A 40 19.91 31.36 24.68
C LEU A 40 19.76 31.38 23.16
N VAL A 41 20.53 32.23 22.45
CA VAL A 41 20.49 32.27 20.99
C VAL A 41 21.01 30.97 20.37
N ARG A 42 22.13 30.41 20.89
CA ARG A 42 22.65 29.12 20.41
C ARG A 42 21.68 27.96 20.69
N GLY A 43 21.06 27.90 21.86
CA GLY A 43 20.04 26.93 22.21
C GLY A 43 18.82 27.04 21.30
N GLY A 44 18.35 28.25 21.01
CA GLY A 44 17.25 28.52 20.09
C GLY A 44 17.54 28.04 18.66
N VAL A 45 18.73 28.35 18.13
CA VAL A 45 19.16 27.93 16.80
C VAL A 45 19.21 26.39 16.70
N ILE A 46 19.78 25.72 17.70
CA ILE A 46 19.84 24.23 17.74
C ILE A 46 18.43 23.64 17.79
N ALA A 47 17.54 24.18 18.62
CA ALA A 47 16.15 23.71 18.70
C ALA A 47 15.41 23.85 17.37
N VAL A 48 15.58 24.97 16.67
CA VAL A 48 15.02 25.21 15.34
C VAL A 48 15.58 24.21 14.31
N LEU A 49 16.89 23.96 14.30
CA LEU A 49 17.53 23.02 13.41
C LEU A 49 17.03 21.59 13.67
N VAL A 50 16.90 21.16 14.92
CA VAL A 50 16.37 19.84 15.29
C VAL A 50 14.90 19.71 14.85
N ALA A 51 14.08 20.75 15.06
CA ALA A 51 12.70 20.77 14.58
C ALA A 51 12.63 20.66 13.05
N LEU A 52 13.49 21.37 12.34
CA LEU A 52 13.55 21.37 10.88
C LEU A 52 13.97 19.99 10.34
N VAL A 53 14.98 19.36 10.95
CA VAL A 53 15.40 17.99 10.62
C VAL A 53 14.27 16.98 10.91
N GLY A 54 13.54 17.14 12.02
CA GLY A 54 12.39 16.32 12.35
C GLY A 54 11.27 16.42 11.30
N VAL A 55 10.92 17.64 10.91
CA VAL A 55 9.90 17.88 9.86
C VAL A 55 10.35 17.30 8.52
N LEU A 56 11.60 17.54 8.11
CA LEU A 56 12.13 16.96 6.87
C LEU A 56 12.15 15.44 6.91
N GLY A 57 12.47 14.83 8.05
CA GLY A 57 12.43 13.38 8.25
C GLY A 57 11.03 12.78 8.06
N VAL A 58 10.01 13.43 8.64
CA VAL A 58 8.60 13.00 8.49
C VAL A 58 8.13 13.16 7.05
N LEU A 59 8.44 14.28 6.40
CA LEU A 59 8.09 14.51 4.98
C LEU A 59 8.79 13.51 4.06
N TYR A 60 10.06 13.22 4.29
CA TYR A 60 10.81 12.23 3.51
C TYR A 60 10.24 10.82 3.67
N TRP A 61 9.89 10.43 4.90
CA TRP A 61 9.27 9.12 5.17
C TRP A 61 7.89 9.00 4.53
N GLY A 62 7.06 10.06 4.61
CA GLY A 62 5.75 10.11 3.96
C GLY A 62 5.86 9.97 2.45
N ALA A 63 6.74 10.73 1.80
CA ALA A 63 6.96 10.63 0.36
C ALA A 63 7.46 9.25 -0.09
N ARG A 64 8.34 8.64 0.70
CA ARG A 64 8.87 7.31 0.39
C ARG A 64 7.84 6.19 0.55
N SER A 65 6.95 6.29 1.54
CA SER A 65 5.86 5.32 1.74
C SER A 65 4.82 5.40 0.63
N GLU A 66 4.54 6.59 0.11
CA GLU A 66 3.62 6.79 -1.00
C GLU A 66 4.17 6.21 -2.32
N LEU A 67 5.45 6.42 -2.61
CA LEU A 67 6.11 5.80 -3.76
C LEU A 67 6.07 4.26 -3.68
N ALA A 68 6.40 3.69 -2.53
CA ALA A 68 6.35 2.23 -2.33
C ALA A 68 4.92 1.66 -2.38
N ALA A 69 3.89 2.45 -2.09
CA ALA A 69 2.49 2.05 -2.26
C ALA A 69 2.09 2.06 -3.74
N ARG A 70 2.52 3.06 -4.50
CA ARG A 70 2.28 3.15 -5.95
C ARG A 70 2.99 2.02 -6.71
N ASP A 71 4.25 1.72 -6.36
CA ASP A 71 5.00 0.62 -6.98
C ASP A 71 4.30 -0.73 -6.75
N ARG A 72 3.81 -0.97 -5.52
CA ARG A 72 3.02 -2.18 -5.22
C ARG A 72 1.73 -2.24 -6.04
N GLN A 73 0.98 -1.13 -6.11
CA GLN A 73 -0.24 -1.07 -6.89
C GLN A 73 0.02 -1.36 -8.37
N THR A 74 1.05 -0.76 -8.95
CA THR A 74 1.43 -1.03 -10.36
C THR A 74 1.75 -2.51 -10.57
N HIS A 75 2.49 -3.12 -9.66
CA HIS A 75 2.81 -4.55 -9.75
C HIS A 75 1.57 -5.45 -9.61
N ASP A 76 0.64 -5.09 -8.70
CA ASP A 76 -0.61 -5.81 -8.53
C ASP A 76 -1.50 -5.67 -9.78
N ASP A 77 -1.58 -4.48 -10.37
CA ASP A 77 -2.31 -4.23 -11.62
C ASP A 77 -1.73 -5.04 -12.79
N GLU A 78 -0.40 -5.07 -12.93
CA GLU A 78 0.29 -5.87 -13.96
C GLU A 78 0.00 -7.38 -13.77
N ARG A 79 0.02 -7.85 -12.53
CA ARG A 79 -0.28 -9.25 -12.21
C ARG A 79 -1.72 -9.59 -12.52
N ALA A 80 -2.68 -8.74 -12.14
CA ALA A 80 -4.10 -8.92 -12.46
C ALA A 80 -4.33 -8.98 -13.98
N GLN A 81 -3.71 -8.06 -14.73
CA GLN A 81 -3.80 -8.03 -16.19
C GLN A 81 -3.24 -9.31 -16.82
N GLN A 82 -2.10 -9.78 -16.33
CA GLN A 82 -1.47 -10.99 -16.85
C GLN A 82 -2.37 -12.22 -16.62
N VAL A 83 -2.89 -12.41 -15.40
CA VAL A 83 -3.77 -13.54 -15.07
C VAL A 83 -5.05 -13.52 -15.93
N ALA A 84 -5.68 -12.34 -16.06
CA ALA A 84 -6.89 -12.21 -16.87
C ALA A 84 -6.62 -12.47 -18.36
N LEU A 85 -5.46 -12.03 -18.87
CA LEU A 85 -5.10 -12.22 -20.27
C LEU A 85 -4.78 -13.68 -20.59
N ASP A 86 -4.05 -14.36 -19.70
CA ASP A 86 -3.73 -15.79 -19.83
C ASP A 86 -5.01 -16.61 -19.80
N TYR A 87 -5.94 -16.30 -18.87
CA TYR A 87 -7.26 -16.92 -18.82
C TYR A 87 -8.04 -16.71 -20.12
N ALA A 88 -8.14 -15.48 -20.61
CA ALA A 88 -8.89 -15.16 -21.81
C ALA A 88 -8.35 -15.88 -23.06
N VAL A 89 -7.02 -16.04 -23.17
CA VAL A 89 -6.39 -16.81 -24.23
C VAL A 89 -6.73 -18.29 -24.13
N GLY A 90 -6.66 -18.88 -22.92
CA GLY A 90 -7.03 -20.27 -22.67
C GLY A 90 -8.51 -20.53 -22.97
N ALA A 91 -9.40 -19.69 -22.47
CA ALA A 91 -10.85 -19.80 -22.67
C ALA A 91 -11.27 -19.65 -24.14
N ALA A 92 -10.55 -18.84 -24.94
CA ALA A 92 -10.84 -18.62 -26.34
C ALA A 92 -10.19 -19.65 -27.28
N ARG A 93 -9.33 -20.55 -26.79
CA ARG A 93 -8.66 -21.56 -27.60
C ARG A 93 -9.42 -22.87 -27.50
N MET A 94 -10.05 -23.29 -28.57
CA MET A 94 -10.88 -24.49 -28.64
C MET A 94 -10.52 -25.35 -29.84
N ASP A 95 -10.56 -26.69 -29.67
CA ASP A 95 -10.50 -27.67 -30.74
C ASP A 95 -11.61 -28.70 -30.50
N PHE A 96 -12.55 -28.82 -31.41
CA PHE A 96 -13.66 -29.75 -31.29
C PHE A 96 -13.23 -31.24 -31.21
N ARG A 97 -11.98 -31.55 -31.59
CA ARG A 97 -11.40 -32.89 -31.50
C ARG A 97 -10.97 -33.25 -30.08
N ASP A 98 -10.65 -32.22 -29.26
CA ASP A 98 -10.24 -32.40 -27.88
C ASP A 98 -10.77 -31.23 -27.02
N LEU A 99 -12.05 -31.29 -26.69
CA LEU A 99 -12.68 -30.30 -25.81
C LEU A 99 -12.30 -30.50 -24.33
N SER A 100 -11.70 -31.65 -23.98
CA SER A 100 -11.30 -31.93 -22.62
C SER A 100 -10.13 -31.05 -22.18
N ASP A 101 -9.23 -30.72 -23.10
CA ASP A 101 -8.12 -29.79 -22.85
C ASP A 101 -8.64 -28.35 -22.63
N TRP A 102 -9.59 -27.93 -23.48
CA TRP A 102 -10.24 -26.64 -23.33
C TRP A 102 -11.00 -26.51 -21.99
N GLN A 103 -11.75 -27.57 -21.60
CA GLN A 103 -12.47 -27.58 -20.33
C GLN A 103 -11.52 -27.43 -19.12
N ARG A 104 -10.34 -28.05 -19.16
CA ARG A 104 -9.33 -27.91 -18.12
C ARG A 104 -8.77 -26.51 -18.05
N GLU A 105 -8.46 -25.89 -19.18
CA GLU A 105 -8.00 -24.48 -19.27
C GLU A 105 -9.07 -23.51 -18.75
N LEU A 106 -10.34 -23.75 -19.12
CA LEU A 106 -11.48 -22.92 -18.75
C LEU A 106 -11.70 -22.84 -17.24
N VAL A 107 -11.40 -23.91 -16.49
CA VAL A 107 -11.56 -23.95 -15.03
C VAL A 107 -10.26 -23.72 -14.27
N ALA A 108 -9.15 -23.55 -14.95
CA ALA A 108 -7.86 -23.35 -14.31
C ALA A 108 -7.82 -22.03 -13.52
N GLY A 109 -7.35 -22.07 -12.27
CA GLY A 109 -7.24 -20.88 -11.42
C GLY A 109 -8.58 -20.30 -10.94
N THR A 110 -9.72 -20.96 -11.20
CA THR A 110 -11.04 -20.48 -10.81
C THR A 110 -11.45 -20.96 -9.42
N SER A 111 -12.36 -20.21 -8.77
CA SER A 111 -12.99 -20.62 -7.52
C SER A 111 -13.83 -21.89 -7.71
N ALA A 112 -14.12 -22.60 -6.60
CA ALA A 112 -14.92 -23.82 -6.67
C ALA A 112 -16.33 -23.58 -7.23
N GLU A 113 -16.93 -22.44 -6.88
CA GLU A 113 -18.24 -22.03 -7.37
C GLU A 113 -18.20 -21.74 -8.87
N LEU A 114 -17.25 -20.91 -9.31
CA LEU A 114 -17.10 -20.58 -10.73
C LEU A 114 -16.76 -21.81 -11.57
N ARG A 115 -15.92 -22.71 -11.05
CA ARG A 115 -15.59 -23.98 -11.72
C ARG A 115 -16.83 -24.80 -12.03
N THR A 116 -17.75 -24.92 -11.08
CA THR A 116 -19.02 -25.67 -11.30
C THR A 116 -19.83 -25.04 -12.43
N LYS A 117 -20.02 -23.72 -12.39
CA LYS A 117 -20.75 -22.97 -13.44
C LYS A 117 -20.09 -23.12 -14.82
N LEU A 118 -18.77 -23.01 -14.88
CA LEU A 118 -18.02 -23.14 -16.13
C LEU A 118 -18.07 -24.56 -16.71
N THR A 119 -18.03 -25.60 -15.85
CA THR A 119 -18.14 -26.98 -16.28
C THR A 119 -19.52 -27.23 -16.90
N GLU A 120 -20.60 -26.80 -16.25
CA GLU A 120 -21.98 -26.94 -16.77
C GLU A 120 -22.16 -26.18 -18.09
N ALA A 121 -21.58 -24.95 -18.18
CA ALA A 121 -21.60 -24.18 -19.41
C ALA A 121 -20.84 -24.89 -20.55
N ALA A 122 -19.67 -25.46 -20.27
CA ALA A 122 -18.85 -26.16 -21.24
C ALA A 122 -19.53 -27.39 -21.78
N GLU A 123 -20.18 -28.21 -20.92
CA GLU A 123 -20.99 -29.39 -21.33
C GLU A 123 -22.13 -28.97 -22.26
N SER A 124 -22.79 -27.86 -21.98
CA SER A 124 -23.85 -27.33 -22.83
C SER A 124 -23.32 -26.84 -24.18
N MET A 125 -22.15 -26.21 -24.20
CA MET A 125 -21.51 -25.73 -25.41
C MET A 125 -20.97 -26.85 -26.30
N GLU A 126 -20.53 -27.98 -25.74
CA GLU A 126 -20.02 -29.14 -26.49
C GLU A 126 -21.01 -29.63 -27.55
N GLN A 127 -22.31 -29.64 -27.23
CA GLN A 127 -23.38 -30.04 -28.14
C GLN A 127 -23.47 -29.15 -29.39
N ILE A 128 -22.96 -27.93 -29.32
CA ILE A 128 -22.93 -26.97 -30.42
C ILE A 128 -21.57 -26.99 -31.13
N LEU A 129 -20.48 -27.03 -30.36
CA LEU A 129 -19.11 -26.95 -30.87
C LEU A 129 -18.75 -28.16 -31.74
N THR A 130 -19.15 -29.38 -31.33
CA THR A 130 -18.81 -30.60 -32.03
C THR A 130 -19.42 -30.68 -33.44
N PRO A 131 -20.75 -30.47 -33.66
CA PRO A 131 -21.33 -30.48 -35.01
C PRO A 131 -20.79 -29.40 -35.92
N LEU A 132 -20.45 -28.23 -35.37
CA LEU A 132 -19.86 -27.12 -36.11
C LEU A 132 -18.39 -27.35 -36.46
N GLN A 133 -17.74 -28.36 -35.89
CA GLN A 133 -16.30 -28.61 -35.99
C GLN A 133 -15.52 -27.32 -35.61
N TRP A 134 -15.89 -26.75 -34.45
CA TRP A 134 -15.31 -25.48 -33.99
C TRP A 134 -13.83 -25.64 -33.63
N GLU A 135 -12.99 -24.87 -34.34
CA GLU A 135 -11.57 -24.74 -34.06
C GLU A 135 -11.24 -23.27 -33.92
N SER A 136 -10.67 -22.88 -32.79
CA SER A 136 -10.26 -21.48 -32.58
C SER A 136 -8.87 -21.38 -31.95
N SER A 137 -8.16 -20.36 -32.38
CA SER A 137 -6.88 -19.95 -31.79
C SER A 137 -6.98 -18.51 -31.32
N ALA A 138 -6.31 -18.21 -30.20
CA ALA A 138 -6.35 -16.89 -29.61
C ALA A 138 -4.95 -16.31 -29.41
N LYS A 139 -4.83 -15.00 -29.55
CA LYS A 139 -3.62 -14.22 -29.26
C LYS A 139 -3.98 -13.08 -28.32
N PRO A 140 -3.15 -12.84 -27.28
CA PRO A 140 -3.38 -11.69 -26.38
C PRO A 140 -3.22 -10.37 -27.13
N LEU A 141 -4.07 -9.40 -26.83
CA LEU A 141 -3.96 -8.04 -27.33
C LEU A 141 -3.63 -7.05 -26.22
N ALA A 142 -4.48 -6.97 -25.21
CA ALA A 142 -4.33 -6.07 -24.07
C ALA A 142 -5.19 -6.54 -22.90
N ALA A 143 -4.87 -6.09 -21.70
CA ALA A 143 -5.76 -6.14 -20.56
C ALA A 143 -5.72 -4.80 -19.82
N VAL A 144 -6.84 -4.43 -19.19
CA VAL A 144 -6.99 -3.17 -18.46
C VAL A 144 -7.72 -3.45 -17.16
N VAL A 145 -7.14 -3.04 -16.04
CA VAL A 145 -7.86 -3.03 -14.75
C VAL A 145 -8.96 -1.97 -14.84
N ARG A 146 -10.22 -2.40 -14.86
CA ARG A 146 -11.38 -1.52 -14.88
C ARG A 146 -11.62 -0.90 -13.51
N SER A 147 -11.49 -1.68 -12.48
CA SER A 147 -11.62 -1.26 -11.09
C SER A 147 -10.93 -2.24 -10.16
N HIS A 148 -10.52 -1.73 -9.01
CA HIS A 148 -10.14 -2.56 -7.86
C HIS A 148 -10.76 -1.99 -6.60
N ASN A 149 -11.12 -2.86 -5.68
CA ASN A 149 -11.59 -2.53 -4.35
C ASN A 149 -10.99 -3.54 -3.37
N ASP A 150 -10.11 -3.07 -2.50
CA ASP A 150 -9.29 -3.91 -1.62
C ASP A 150 -8.55 -5.01 -2.39
N ASP A 151 -8.92 -6.27 -2.20
CA ASP A 151 -8.31 -7.42 -2.86
C ASP A 151 -9.03 -7.87 -4.14
N ILE A 152 -10.16 -7.25 -4.50
CA ILE A 152 -10.94 -7.62 -5.67
C ILE A 152 -10.59 -6.73 -6.85
N TYR A 153 -10.16 -7.34 -7.95
CA TYR A 153 -9.81 -6.70 -9.20
C TYR A 153 -10.77 -7.11 -10.31
N VAL A 154 -11.29 -6.16 -11.06
CA VAL A 154 -12.07 -6.40 -12.27
C VAL A 154 -11.23 -5.98 -13.47
N VAL A 155 -10.93 -6.92 -14.35
CA VAL A 155 -10.05 -6.73 -15.48
C VAL A 155 -10.77 -7.07 -16.79
N ASP A 156 -10.69 -6.17 -17.78
CA ASP A 156 -11.12 -6.46 -19.14
C ASP A 156 -9.91 -6.92 -19.95
N ALA A 157 -9.97 -8.17 -20.42
CA ALA A 157 -8.96 -8.78 -21.28
C ALA A 157 -9.46 -8.87 -22.71
N PHE A 158 -8.65 -8.40 -23.66
CA PHE A 158 -8.94 -8.40 -25.09
C PHE A 158 -8.03 -9.40 -25.78
N VAL A 159 -8.64 -10.28 -26.57
CA VAL A 159 -7.92 -11.29 -27.33
C VAL A 159 -8.37 -11.28 -28.80
N SER A 160 -7.42 -11.47 -29.72
CA SER A 160 -7.71 -11.69 -31.12
C SER A 160 -7.96 -13.18 -31.33
N VAL A 161 -9.11 -13.53 -31.83
CA VAL A 161 -9.54 -14.91 -32.06
C VAL A 161 -9.68 -15.19 -33.54
N PHE A 162 -9.05 -16.26 -34.01
CA PHE A 162 -9.24 -16.76 -35.35
C PHE A 162 -10.00 -18.09 -35.25
N THR A 163 -11.23 -18.13 -35.79
CA THR A 163 -12.15 -19.24 -35.66
C THR A 163 -12.42 -19.87 -37.02
N LYS A 164 -12.38 -21.20 -37.10
CA LYS A 164 -12.84 -22.02 -38.22
C LYS A 164 -14.02 -22.85 -37.80
N THR A 165 -14.97 -23.02 -38.70
CA THR A 165 -16.12 -23.91 -38.52
C THR A 165 -16.50 -24.53 -39.87
N THR A 166 -17.42 -25.52 -39.86
CA THR A 166 -18.00 -26.08 -41.09
C THR A 166 -18.68 -25.02 -41.97
N GLN A 167 -19.15 -23.93 -41.38
CA GLN A 167 -19.81 -22.80 -42.09
C GLN A 167 -18.83 -21.72 -42.56
N ALA A 168 -17.65 -21.68 -41.96
CA ALA A 168 -16.58 -20.72 -42.32
C ALA A 168 -15.22 -21.43 -42.38
N PRO A 169 -14.98 -22.26 -43.41
CA PRO A 169 -13.76 -23.07 -43.50
C PRO A 169 -12.49 -22.22 -43.73
N ASP A 170 -12.63 -21.06 -44.36
CA ASP A 170 -11.52 -20.13 -44.55
C ASP A 170 -11.11 -19.39 -43.26
N GLY A 171 -11.97 -19.50 -42.24
CA GLY A 171 -11.77 -18.87 -40.93
C GLY A 171 -12.22 -17.42 -40.89
N LEU A 172 -12.55 -16.98 -39.69
CA LEU A 172 -12.97 -15.61 -39.37
C LEU A 172 -12.13 -15.07 -38.24
N GLN A 173 -11.60 -13.85 -38.42
CA GLN A 173 -10.91 -13.12 -37.36
C GLN A 173 -11.88 -12.21 -36.63
N SER A 174 -11.84 -12.26 -35.30
CA SER A 174 -12.65 -11.43 -34.42
C SER A 174 -11.82 -10.98 -33.20
N THR A 175 -12.38 -10.08 -32.43
CA THR A 175 -11.85 -9.72 -31.10
C THR A 175 -12.87 -10.10 -30.05
N ALA A 176 -12.44 -10.87 -29.08
CA ALA A 176 -13.26 -11.20 -27.90
C ALA A 176 -12.79 -10.37 -26.70
N THR A 177 -13.74 -10.01 -25.84
CA THR A 177 -13.51 -9.32 -24.58
C THR A 177 -14.02 -10.18 -23.44
N TYR A 178 -13.16 -10.40 -22.46
CA TYR A 178 -13.48 -11.13 -21.22
C TYR A 178 -13.39 -10.16 -20.06
N SER A 179 -14.43 -10.05 -19.26
CA SER A 179 -14.41 -9.32 -18.00
C SER A 179 -14.17 -10.34 -16.87
N VAL A 180 -13.00 -10.29 -16.27
CA VAL A 180 -12.54 -11.27 -15.27
C VAL A 180 -12.44 -10.60 -13.92
N THR A 181 -13.06 -11.20 -12.90
CA THR A 181 -12.96 -10.78 -11.51
C THR A 181 -11.96 -11.68 -10.78
N LEU A 182 -10.97 -11.06 -10.14
CA LEU A 182 -9.86 -11.73 -9.46
C LEU A 182 -9.87 -11.36 -7.98
N ASP A 183 -9.56 -12.34 -7.13
CA ASP A 183 -9.32 -12.14 -5.70
C ASP A 183 -7.82 -12.29 -5.40
N ARG A 184 -7.14 -11.16 -5.15
CA ARG A 184 -5.73 -11.11 -4.76
C ARG A 184 -5.47 -11.83 -3.45
N GLY A 185 -6.41 -11.71 -2.47
CA GLY A 185 -6.30 -12.35 -1.15
C GLY A 185 -6.30 -13.88 -1.22
N SER A 186 -6.84 -14.43 -2.29
CA SER A 186 -6.90 -15.88 -2.59
C SER A 186 -5.92 -16.27 -3.71
N ASP A 187 -4.72 -15.69 -3.73
CA ASP A 187 -3.68 -15.97 -4.74
C ASP A 187 -4.13 -15.71 -6.18
N TRP A 188 -4.75 -14.56 -6.41
CA TRP A 188 -5.24 -14.13 -7.72
C TRP A 188 -6.27 -15.08 -8.34
N GLN A 189 -7.06 -15.75 -7.49
CA GLN A 189 -8.08 -16.68 -7.92
C GLN A 189 -9.17 -15.96 -8.73
N ILE A 190 -9.59 -16.57 -9.85
CA ILE A 190 -10.69 -16.06 -10.66
C ILE A 190 -12.00 -16.43 -9.98
N THR A 191 -12.78 -15.43 -9.58
CA THR A 191 -14.04 -15.61 -8.85
C THR A 191 -15.27 -15.40 -9.73
N ASP A 192 -15.12 -14.65 -10.83
CA ASP A 192 -16.20 -14.45 -11.81
C ASP A 192 -15.65 -14.14 -13.20
N VAL A 193 -16.42 -14.51 -14.22
CA VAL A 193 -16.16 -14.16 -15.62
C VAL A 193 -17.46 -13.65 -16.23
N GLY A 194 -17.45 -12.40 -16.69
CA GLY A 194 -18.62 -11.73 -17.22
C GLY A 194 -19.25 -12.47 -18.41
N GLY A 195 -20.57 -12.58 -18.40
CA GLY A 195 -21.36 -13.17 -19.47
C GLY A 195 -21.80 -14.63 -19.27
N ILE A 196 -21.30 -15.34 -18.24
CA ILE A 196 -21.62 -16.74 -17.99
C ILE A 196 -23.08 -16.92 -17.56
N ASP A 197 -23.58 -16.05 -16.68
CA ASP A 197 -24.97 -16.11 -16.22
C ASP A 197 -25.98 -15.94 -17.36
N ALA A 198 -25.60 -15.18 -18.40
CA ALA A 198 -26.42 -15.05 -19.61
C ALA A 198 -26.46 -16.33 -20.44
N VAL A 199 -25.39 -17.11 -20.45
CA VAL A 199 -25.30 -18.41 -21.17
C VAL A 199 -26.08 -19.48 -20.44
N LEU A 200 -26.05 -19.51 -19.10
CA LEU A 200 -26.76 -20.47 -18.26
C LEU A 200 -28.26 -20.16 -18.09
N GLY A 201 -28.73 -19.00 -18.59
CA GLY A 201 -30.12 -18.58 -18.50
C GLY A 201 -30.61 -18.26 -17.08
N THR A 202 -29.70 -18.09 -16.13
CA THR A 202 -30.00 -17.62 -14.78
C THR A 202 -30.19 -16.10 -14.80
N ARG A 203 -31.40 -15.66 -14.49
CA ARG A 203 -31.75 -14.25 -14.28
C ARG A 203 -31.97 -13.97 -12.82
#